data_945f24366c1f5dd6f678d874b05541ad
#
_entry.id   945f24366c1f5dd6f678d874b05541ad
#
_cell.length_a   1.000
_cell.length_b   1.000
_cell.length_c   1.000
_cell.angle_alpha   90.00
_cell.angle_beta   90.00
_cell.angle_gamma   90.00
#
_symmetry.space_group_name_H-M   'P 1'
#
loop_
_entity.id
_entity.type
_entity.pdbx_description
1 polymer ?
#
loop_
_entity_poly.entity_id
_entity_poly.type
_entity_poly.pdbx_seq_one_letter_code
_entity_poly.pdbx_strand_id
1 'polypeptide(L)'
;MTNLPNPIRDILGKIAPPPHLSQTQYEKALAAFIGDVSNLSPVEVFFSNEIFRQFKLIEYFQIKRRRAFYDQMHDYVAECYEEEKIKPKTLDPALLDMKACKSPDESTAISKFCAEEDWDWFELQKDVFKSAGYGIPNFERDIDNCHERIGKLQKMHAAASLTPAMRRRLEAQTRLLERELADERLTIDYAPQNQEELPDEPRAPAG
;
A
#
# COMPACT_ATOMS: atom_id res chain seq x y z
N MET A 1 6.22 -15.42 -27.83
CA MET A 1 7.25 -14.35 -27.96
C MET A 1 6.52 -13.04 -27.97
N THR A 2 6.72 -12.22 -26.97
CA THR A 2 6.06 -10.90 -26.86
C THR A 2 6.67 -9.97 -27.91
N ASN A 3 5.85 -9.51 -28.85
CA ASN A 3 6.26 -8.58 -29.91
C ASN A 3 6.37 -7.13 -29.38
N LEU A 4 7.17 -6.92 -28.33
CA LEU A 4 7.50 -5.57 -27.92
C LEU A 4 8.48 -4.97 -28.94
N PRO A 5 8.25 -3.74 -29.42
CA PRO A 5 9.19 -3.06 -30.31
C PRO A 5 10.59 -3.00 -29.72
N ASN A 6 11.62 -3.15 -30.53
CA ASN A 6 13.02 -3.19 -30.11
C ASN A 6 13.44 -2.06 -29.15
N PRO A 7 13.00 -0.78 -29.34
CA PRO A 7 13.35 0.29 -28.40
C PRO A 7 12.83 0.05 -26.97
N ILE A 8 11.66 -0.58 -26.84
CA ILE A 8 11.06 -0.89 -25.55
C ILE A 8 11.82 -2.04 -24.88
N ARG A 9 12.21 -3.06 -25.66
CA ARG A 9 13.02 -4.17 -25.16
C ARG A 9 14.39 -3.70 -24.68
N ASP A 10 15.01 -2.73 -25.33
CA ASP A 10 16.29 -2.15 -24.93
C ASP A 10 16.17 -1.34 -23.62
N ILE A 11 15.06 -0.67 -23.42
CA ILE A 11 14.75 0.02 -22.15
C ILE A 11 14.45 -1.00 -21.05
N LEU A 12 13.63 -2.02 -21.32
CA LEU A 12 13.22 -3.03 -20.35
C LEU A 12 14.36 -3.99 -19.99
N GLY A 13 15.26 -4.30 -20.92
CA GLY A 13 16.44 -5.16 -20.66
C GLY A 13 17.41 -4.61 -19.62
N LYS A 14 17.29 -3.33 -19.26
CA LYS A 14 18.09 -2.66 -18.24
C LYS A 14 17.40 -2.59 -16.86
N ILE A 15 16.13 -2.97 -16.79
CA ILE A 15 15.33 -2.86 -15.56
C ILE A 15 15.14 -4.26 -14.98
N ALA A 16 15.75 -4.51 -13.83
CA ALA A 16 15.56 -5.76 -13.11
C ALA A 16 14.11 -5.90 -12.63
N PRO A 17 13.46 -7.05 -12.87
CA PRO A 17 12.13 -7.31 -12.37
C PRO A 17 12.13 -7.39 -10.83
N PRO A 18 10.97 -7.19 -10.17
CA PRO A 18 10.84 -7.48 -8.75
C PRO A 18 11.21 -8.94 -8.41
N PRO A 19 11.74 -9.22 -7.21
CA PRO A 19 12.36 -10.51 -6.88
C PRO A 19 11.47 -11.76 -7.03
N HIS A 20 10.16 -11.59 -7.01
CA HIS A 20 9.19 -12.69 -7.13
C HIS A 20 8.78 -13.03 -8.57
N LEU A 21 9.28 -12.28 -9.55
CA LEU A 21 8.96 -12.48 -10.97
C LEU A 21 10.22 -12.78 -11.78
N SER A 22 10.11 -13.73 -12.69
CA SER A 22 11.12 -13.87 -13.74
C SER A 22 10.99 -12.73 -14.77
N GLN A 23 12.07 -12.47 -15.51
CA GLN A 23 12.07 -11.46 -16.59
C GLN A 23 10.92 -11.68 -17.58
N THR A 24 10.70 -12.94 -18.00
CA THR A 24 9.64 -13.28 -18.95
C THR A 24 8.23 -13.04 -18.40
N GLN A 25 8.01 -13.37 -17.12
CA GLN A 25 6.72 -13.10 -16.45
C GLN A 25 6.47 -11.60 -16.34
N TYR A 26 7.50 -10.85 -15.96
CA TYR A 26 7.43 -9.40 -15.85
C TYR A 26 7.10 -8.74 -17.19
N GLU A 27 7.82 -9.08 -18.27
CA GLU A 27 7.59 -8.56 -19.62
C GLU A 27 6.18 -8.87 -20.13
N LYS A 28 5.71 -10.11 -19.91
CA LYS A 28 4.34 -10.50 -20.31
C LYS A 28 3.28 -9.70 -19.56
N ALA A 29 3.44 -9.53 -18.25
CA ALA A 29 2.50 -8.79 -17.42
C ALA A 29 2.55 -7.29 -17.73
N LEU A 30 3.74 -6.73 -17.98
CA LEU A 30 3.92 -5.34 -18.39
C LEU A 30 3.26 -5.07 -19.75
N ALA A 31 3.43 -5.95 -20.73
CA ALA A 31 2.79 -5.82 -22.03
C ALA A 31 1.26 -5.80 -21.90
N ALA A 32 0.69 -6.63 -21.02
CA ALA A 32 -0.74 -6.63 -20.74
C ALA A 32 -1.19 -5.34 -20.02
N PHE A 33 -0.34 -4.77 -19.14
CA PHE A 33 -0.63 -3.52 -18.43
C PHE A 33 -0.60 -2.29 -19.35
N ILE A 34 0.40 -2.20 -20.23
CA ILE A 34 0.55 -1.06 -21.15
C ILE A 34 -0.47 -1.13 -22.30
N GLY A 35 -0.86 -2.33 -22.72
CA GLY A 35 -1.75 -2.53 -23.88
C GLY A 35 -1.06 -2.23 -25.21
N ASP A 36 -1.71 -1.44 -26.09
CA ASP A 36 -1.15 -1.07 -27.38
C ASP A 36 -0.08 0.03 -27.25
N VAL A 37 1.16 -0.38 -27.46
CA VAL A 37 2.34 0.51 -27.35
C VAL A 37 2.64 1.30 -28.62
N SER A 38 1.91 1.06 -29.72
CA SER A 38 2.21 1.66 -31.04
C SER A 38 2.12 3.19 -31.03
N ASN A 39 1.32 3.76 -30.13
CA ASN A 39 1.08 5.19 -30.02
C ASN A 39 1.78 5.86 -28.82
N LEU A 40 2.56 5.11 -28.04
CA LEU A 40 3.24 5.64 -26.85
C LEU A 40 4.63 6.15 -27.18
N SER A 41 4.97 7.31 -26.64
CA SER A 41 6.35 7.81 -26.68
C SER A 41 7.27 6.97 -25.77
N PRO A 42 8.59 6.94 -26.03
CA PRO A 42 9.55 6.26 -25.14
C PRO A 42 9.46 6.70 -23.67
N VAL A 43 9.12 7.97 -23.46
CA VAL A 43 8.96 8.56 -22.11
C VAL A 43 7.72 8.00 -21.41
N GLU A 44 6.60 7.89 -22.13
CA GLU A 44 5.37 7.30 -21.59
C GLU A 44 5.55 5.82 -21.26
N VAL A 45 6.25 5.09 -22.13
CA VAL A 45 6.61 3.68 -21.85
C VAL A 45 7.48 3.56 -20.60
N PHE A 46 8.46 4.45 -20.43
CA PHE A 46 9.31 4.47 -19.23
C PHE A 46 8.49 4.69 -17.94
N PHE A 47 7.63 5.71 -17.91
CA PHE A 47 6.79 5.96 -16.74
C PHE A 47 5.80 4.83 -16.47
N SER A 48 5.17 4.28 -17.52
CA SER A 48 4.25 3.13 -17.38
C SER A 48 4.97 1.92 -16.80
N ASN A 49 6.21 1.64 -17.24
CA ASN A 49 7.03 0.58 -16.67
C ASN A 49 7.38 0.83 -15.20
N GLU A 50 7.80 2.04 -14.84
CA GLU A 50 8.14 2.37 -13.44
C GLU A 50 6.90 2.29 -12.52
N ILE A 51 5.74 2.76 -12.97
CA ILE A 51 4.47 2.62 -12.24
C ILE A 51 4.13 1.14 -12.06
N PHE A 52 4.18 0.35 -13.13
CA PHE A 52 3.92 -1.08 -13.09
C PHE A 52 4.88 -1.80 -12.13
N ARG A 53 6.16 -1.43 -12.15
CA ARG A 53 7.17 -1.99 -11.24
C ARG A 53 6.82 -1.72 -9.77
N GLN A 54 6.32 -0.52 -9.44
CA GLN A 54 5.88 -0.22 -8.08
C GLN A 54 4.67 -1.09 -7.66
N PHE A 55 3.68 -1.31 -8.54
CA PHE A 55 2.58 -2.23 -8.25
C PHE A 55 3.08 -3.65 -7.97
N LYS A 56 4.05 -4.15 -8.75
CA LYS A 56 4.64 -5.47 -8.52
C LYS A 56 5.49 -5.54 -7.25
N LEU A 57 6.11 -4.45 -6.83
CA LEU A 57 6.77 -4.37 -5.52
C LEU A 57 5.76 -4.40 -4.36
N ILE A 58 4.61 -3.74 -4.50
CA ILE A 58 3.53 -3.83 -3.51
C ILE A 58 3.07 -5.28 -3.35
N GLU A 59 2.79 -5.99 -4.47
CA GLU A 59 2.45 -7.43 -4.43
C GLU A 59 3.52 -8.25 -3.70
N TYR A 60 4.80 -7.99 -4.00
CA TYR A 60 5.92 -8.66 -3.34
C TYR A 60 5.93 -8.41 -1.82
N PHE A 61 5.77 -7.16 -1.39
CA PHE A 61 5.75 -6.84 0.04
C PHE A 61 4.52 -7.42 0.75
N GLN A 62 3.35 -7.44 0.10
CA GLN A 62 2.15 -8.09 0.62
C GLN A 62 2.36 -9.60 0.81
N ILE A 63 2.97 -10.28 -0.16
CA ILE A 63 3.33 -11.71 -0.03
C ILE A 63 4.31 -11.92 1.13
N LYS A 64 5.34 -11.07 1.24
CA LYS A 64 6.33 -11.14 2.33
C LYS A 64 5.70 -10.87 3.69
N ARG A 65 4.83 -9.87 3.79
CA ARG A 65 4.07 -9.57 5.01
C ARG A 65 3.21 -10.75 5.44
N ARG A 66 2.42 -11.32 4.51
CA ARG A 66 1.60 -12.50 4.77
C ARG A 66 2.47 -13.64 5.29
N ARG A 67 3.58 -13.94 4.62
CA ARG A 67 4.48 -15.02 5.02
C ARG A 67 5.09 -14.79 6.40
N ALA A 68 5.65 -13.61 6.66
CA ALA A 68 6.20 -13.27 7.96
C ALA A 68 5.17 -13.39 9.09
N PHE A 69 3.93 -12.98 8.83
CA PHE A 69 2.84 -13.13 9.78
C PHE A 69 2.52 -14.60 10.08
N TYR A 70 2.45 -15.45 9.07
CA TYR A 70 2.19 -16.88 9.26
C TYR A 70 3.37 -17.62 9.88
N ASP A 71 4.61 -17.22 9.59
CA ASP A 71 5.81 -17.77 10.26
C ASP A 71 5.75 -17.44 11.76
N GLN A 72 5.41 -16.20 12.13
CA GLN A 72 5.24 -15.81 13.54
C GLN A 72 4.07 -16.50 14.21
N MET A 73 2.95 -16.71 13.50
CA MET A 73 1.81 -17.47 14.01
C MET A 73 2.20 -18.91 14.31
N HIS A 74 2.93 -19.53 13.38
CA HIS A 74 3.47 -20.88 13.58
C HIS A 74 4.34 -20.93 14.84
N ASP A 75 5.29 -20.00 14.98
CA ASP A 75 6.22 -19.98 16.10
C ASP A 75 5.49 -19.73 17.42
N TYR A 76 4.56 -18.77 17.46
CA TYR A 76 3.71 -18.51 18.62
C TYR A 76 2.91 -19.74 19.07
N VAL A 77 2.24 -20.42 18.11
CA VAL A 77 1.48 -21.64 18.42
C VAL A 77 2.40 -22.76 18.87
N ALA A 78 3.56 -22.93 18.22
CA ALA A 78 4.54 -23.96 18.59
C ALA A 78 5.07 -23.74 20.02
N GLU A 79 5.41 -22.49 20.38
CA GLU A 79 5.88 -22.10 21.71
C GLU A 79 4.82 -22.39 22.80
N CYS A 80 3.54 -22.16 22.54
CA CYS A 80 2.46 -22.47 23.50
C CYS A 80 2.42 -23.95 23.90
N TYR A 81 2.91 -24.85 23.05
CA TYR A 81 2.92 -26.31 23.30
C TYR A 81 4.32 -26.89 23.51
N GLU A 82 5.38 -26.06 23.57
CA GLU A 82 6.75 -26.55 23.68
C GLU A 82 6.99 -27.34 24.98
N GLU A 83 6.42 -26.87 26.07
CA GLU A 83 6.58 -27.48 27.41
C GLU A 83 5.53 -28.56 27.73
N GLU A 84 4.53 -28.75 26.88
CA GLU A 84 3.46 -29.69 27.13
C GLU A 84 3.88 -31.14 26.85
N LYS A 85 3.59 -32.03 27.84
CA LYS A 85 3.91 -33.46 27.72
C LYS A 85 3.02 -34.19 26.73
N ILE A 86 1.81 -33.67 26.49
CA ILE A 86 0.83 -34.27 25.58
C ILE A 86 0.39 -33.18 24.61
N LYS A 87 0.82 -33.32 23.36
CA LYS A 87 0.43 -32.39 22.29
C LYS A 87 -0.85 -32.86 21.58
N PRO A 88 -1.75 -31.94 21.21
CA PRO A 88 -2.90 -32.30 20.40
C PRO A 88 -2.50 -32.97 19.08
N LYS A 89 -3.23 -33.99 18.64
CA LYS A 89 -2.94 -34.68 17.38
C LYS A 89 -3.13 -33.79 16.15
N THR A 90 -3.92 -32.72 16.30
CA THR A 90 -4.21 -31.73 15.27
C THR A 90 -3.15 -30.65 15.15
N LEU A 91 -2.22 -30.55 16.13
CA LEU A 91 -1.19 -29.50 16.17
C LEU A 91 -0.23 -29.57 14.96
N ASP A 92 0.43 -30.71 14.74
CA ASP A 92 1.45 -30.82 13.68
C ASP A 92 0.87 -30.55 12.28
N PRO A 93 -0.32 -31.10 11.91
CA PRO A 93 -0.96 -30.74 10.64
C PRO A 93 -1.32 -29.26 10.54
N ALA A 94 -1.79 -28.65 11.64
CA ALA A 94 -2.12 -27.22 11.66
C ALA A 94 -0.89 -26.33 11.47
N LEU A 95 0.21 -26.64 12.18
CA LEU A 95 1.49 -25.95 12.03
C LEU A 95 2.05 -26.06 10.61
N LEU A 96 1.93 -27.22 9.98
CA LEU A 96 2.36 -27.41 8.59
C LEU A 96 1.57 -26.53 7.62
N ASP A 97 0.26 -26.45 7.81
CA ASP A 97 -0.60 -25.62 6.97
C ASP A 97 -0.43 -24.12 7.25
N MET A 98 -0.13 -23.71 8.51
CA MET A 98 0.29 -22.34 8.82
C MET A 98 1.58 -21.97 8.07
N LYS A 99 2.60 -22.83 8.05
CA LYS A 99 3.80 -22.63 7.22
C LYS A 99 3.50 -22.50 5.73
N ALA A 100 2.44 -23.14 5.26
CA ALA A 100 1.96 -22.99 3.88
C ALA A 100 1.09 -21.72 3.67
N CYS A 101 0.99 -20.83 4.68
CA CYS A 101 0.20 -19.59 4.67
C CYS A 101 -1.29 -19.82 4.41
N LYS A 102 -1.87 -20.92 4.92
CA LYS A 102 -3.29 -21.21 4.81
C LYS A 102 -4.06 -20.65 6.01
N SER A 103 -5.29 -20.20 5.75
CA SER A 103 -6.27 -19.81 6.77
C SER A 103 -7.15 -21.00 7.18
N PRO A 104 -7.98 -20.90 8.23
CA PRO A 104 -8.97 -21.93 8.57
C PRO A 104 -9.92 -22.27 7.41
N ASP A 105 -10.28 -21.29 6.58
CA ASP A 105 -11.15 -21.51 5.41
C ASP A 105 -10.43 -22.31 4.30
N GLU A 106 -9.10 -22.25 4.28
CA GLU A 106 -8.24 -22.94 3.29
C GLU A 106 -7.68 -24.28 3.84
N SER A 107 -7.83 -24.54 5.16
CA SER A 107 -7.26 -25.70 5.84
C SER A 107 -8.19 -26.31 6.88
N THR A 108 -8.61 -27.54 6.63
CA THR A 108 -9.38 -28.33 7.60
C THR A 108 -8.56 -28.72 8.84
N ALA A 109 -7.23 -28.76 8.74
CA ALA A 109 -6.36 -29.05 9.87
C ALA A 109 -6.33 -27.86 10.85
N ILE A 110 -6.21 -26.63 10.35
CA ILE A 110 -6.26 -25.44 11.18
C ILE A 110 -7.64 -25.27 11.81
N SER A 111 -8.73 -25.45 11.04
CA SER A 111 -10.11 -25.36 11.57
C SER A 111 -10.36 -26.35 12.70
N LYS A 112 -9.90 -27.61 12.54
CA LYS A 112 -10.04 -28.63 13.58
C LYS A 112 -9.20 -28.31 14.82
N PHE A 113 -7.97 -27.87 14.64
CA PHE A 113 -7.11 -27.45 15.73
C PHE A 113 -7.73 -26.33 16.55
N CYS A 114 -8.20 -25.26 15.89
CA CYS A 114 -8.87 -24.15 16.56
C CYS A 114 -10.13 -24.60 17.32
N ALA A 115 -10.91 -25.50 16.72
CA ALA A 115 -12.12 -26.00 17.36
C ALA A 115 -11.85 -26.95 18.56
N GLU A 116 -10.79 -27.77 18.50
CA GLU A 116 -10.41 -28.68 19.60
C GLU A 116 -9.81 -27.95 20.78
N GLU A 117 -9.05 -26.86 20.54
CA GLU A 117 -8.37 -26.09 21.55
C GLU A 117 -9.15 -24.83 22.00
N ASP A 118 -10.38 -24.64 21.49
CA ASP A 118 -11.23 -23.45 21.73
C ASP A 118 -10.52 -22.13 21.40
N TRP A 119 -9.74 -22.14 20.33
CA TRP A 119 -9.02 -20.97 19.88
C TRP A 119 -9.81 -20.20 18.83
N ASP A 120 -10.08 -18.93 19.11
CA ASP A 120 -10.60 -18.01 18.11
C ASP A 120 -9.48 -17.56 17.18
N TRP A 121 -9.65 -17.82 15.86
CA TRP A 121 -8.64 -17.48 14.87
C TRP A 121 -8.31 -15.99 14.81
N PHE A 122 -9.32 -15.16 15.03
CA PHE A 122 -9.14 -13.70 14.99
C PHE A 122 -8.38 -13.19 16.22
N GLU A 123 -8.68 -13.72 17.41
CA GLU A 123 -7.92 -13.39 18.62
C GLU A 123 -6.48 -13.91 18.55
N LEU A 124 -6.26 -15.10 17.99
CA LEU A 124 -4.93 -15.62 17.72
C LEU A 124 -4.13 -14.66 16.80
N GLN A 125 -4.73 -14.20 15.69
CA GLN A 125 -4.11 -13.22 14.82
C GLN A 125 -3.73 -11.93 15.58
N LYS A 126 -4.60 -11.46 16.45
CA LYS A 126 -4.40 -10.24 17.23
C LYS A 126 -3.25 -10.39 18.24
N ASP A 127 -3.13 -11.53 18.88
CA ASP A 127 -2.07 -11.81 19.84
C ASP A 127 -0.71 -11.97 19.15
N VAL A 128 -0.67 -12.65 18.01
CA VAL A 128 0.52 -12.69 17.15
C VAL A 128 0.91 -11.28 16.68
N PHE A 129 -0.04 -10.45 16.29
CA PHE A 129 0.23 -9.05 15.92
C PHE A 129 0.84 -8.24 17.05
N LYS A 130 0.39 -8.45 18.28
CA LYS A 130 0.95 -7.78 19.47
C LYS A 130 2.36 -8.27 19.81
N SER A 131 2.63 -9.56 19.61
CA SER A 131 3.92 -10.19 19.91
C SER A 131 4.96 -9.96 18.79
N ALA A 132 4.51 -9.73 17.56
CA ALA A 132 5.31 -9.70 16.35
C ALA A 132 6.39 -8.61 16.27
N GLY A 133 6.40 -7.63 17.17
CA GLY A 133 7.40 -6.57 17.17
C GLY A 133 7.53 -5.83 15.85
N TYR A 134 8.74 -5.43 15.47
CA TYR A 134 9.01 -4.50 14.36
C TYR A 134 9.04 -5.13 12.95
N GLY A 135 8.88 -6.45 12.79
CA GLY A 135 9.02 -7.12 11.49
C GLY A 135 7.91 -6.76 10.49
N ILE A 136 6.65 -6.83 10.93
CA ILE A 136 5.48 -6.53 10.08
C ILE A 136 5.34 -5.04 9.76
N PRO A 137 5.57 -4.08 10.68
CA PRO A 137 5.51 -2.66 10.38
C PRO A 137 6.43 -2.17 9.26
N ASN A 138 7.58 -2.83 9.04
CA ASN A 138 8.48 -2.44 7.95
C ASN A 138 7.86 -2.68 6.57
N PHE A 139 7.10 -3.75 6.37
CA PHE A 139 6.42 -4.02 5.10
C PHE A 139 5.31 -3.01 4.81
N GLU A 140 4.58 -2.53 5.82
CA GLU A 140 3.59 -1.46 5.66
C GLU A 140 4.26 -0.18 5.14
N ARG A 141 5.35 0.24 5.77
CA ARG A 141 6.11 1.42 5.32
C ARG A 141 6.65 1.26 3.90
N ASP A 142 7.10 0.07 3.52
CA ASP A 142 7.61 -0.18 2.17
C ASP A 142 6.48 -0.12 1.13
N ILE A 143 5.28 -0.62 1.47
CA ILE A 143 4.07 -0.51 0.65
C ILE A 143 3.67 0.96 0.49
N ASP A 144 3.65 1.73 1.58
CA ASP A 144 3.31 3.17 1.55
C ASP A 144 4.29 3.96 0.71
N ASN A 145 5.59 3.68 0.81
CA ASN A 145 6.63 4.27 -0.03
C ASN A 145 6.39 3.98 -1.52
N CYS A 146 5.95 2.75 -1.86
CA CYS A 146 5.60 2.41 -3.24
C CYS A 146 4.36 3.21 -3.71
N HIS A 147 3.32 3.35 -2.90
CA HIS A 147 2.14 4.15 -3.23
C HIS A 147 2.48 5.63 -3.44
N GLU A 148 3.28 6.20 -2.56
CA GLU A 148 3.76 7.59 -2.71
C GLU A 148 4.54 7.78 -4.02
N ARG A 149 5.42 6.82 -4.34
CA ARG A 149 6.20 6.84 -5.58
C ARG A 149 5.31 6.72 -6.82
N ILE A 150 4.29 5.86 -6.79
CA ILE A 150 3.28 5.77 -7.87
C ILE A 150 2.62 7.13 -8.09
N GLY A 151 2.16 7.80 -7.04
CA GLY A 151 1.53 9.11 -7.15
C GLY A 151 2.46 10.17 -7.78
N LYS A 152 3.75 10.18 -7.42
CA LYS A 152 4.75 11.05 -8.04
C LYS A 152 4.98 10.72 -9.52
N LEU A 153 5.10 9.44 -9.86
CA LEU A 153 5.30 8.98 -11.24
C LEU A 153 4.09 9.29 -12.13
N GLN A 154 2.87 9.14 -11.62
CA GLN A 154 1.64 9.49 -12.35
C GLN A 154 1.59 10.98 -12.68
N LYS A 155 1.95 11.86 -11.74
CA LYS A 155 2.03 13.30 -11.99
C LYS A 155 3.09 13.64 -13.05
N MET A 156 4.25 12.99 -12.98
CA MET A 156 5.33 13.18 -13.97
C MET A 156 4.93 12.66 -15.35
N HIS A 157 4.25 11.49 -15.42
CA HIS A 157 3.72 10.93 -16.65
C HIS A 157 2.70 11.87 -17.32
N ALA A 158 1.73 12.35 -16.53
CA ALA A 158 0.72 13.31 -17.02
C ALA A 158 1.38 14.59 -17.54
N ALA A 159 2.40 15.12 -16.86
CA ALA A 159 3.13 16.30 -17.31
C ALA A 159 3.94 16.04 -18.60
N ALA A 160 4.50 14.85 -18.77
CA ALA A 160 5.27 14.47 -19.94
C ALA A 160 4.39 14.21 -21.18
N SER A 161 3.18 13.69 -20.98
CA SER A 161 2.21 13.41 -22.03
C SER A 161 1.50 14.67 -22.58
N LEU A 162 1.59 15.80 -21.86
CA LEU A 162 0.98 17.05 -22.30
C LEU A 162 1.80 17.69 -23.42
N THR A 163 1.10 18.13 -24.50
CA THR A 163 1.72 19.01 -25.48
C THR A 163 2.20 20.31 -24.83
N PRO A 164 3.23 20.99 -25.36
CA PRO A 164 3.70 22.25 -24.79
C PRO A 164 2.60 23.31 -24.59
N ALA A 165 1.60 23.33 -25.50
CA ALA A 165 0.44 24.23 -25.39
C ALA A 165 -0.47 23.85 -24.22
N MET A 166 -0.78 22.55 -24.04
CA MET A 166 -1.58 22.07 -22.91
C MET A 166 -0.87 22.28 -21.58
N ARG A 167 0.45 22.06 -21.54
CA ARG A 167 1.25 22.33 -20.34
C ARG A 167 1.16 23.78 -19.90
N ARG A 168 1.34 24.73 -20.82
CA ARG A 168 1.18 26.18 -20.52
C ARG A 168 -0.22 26.53 -20.04
N ARG A 169 -1.25 25.91 -20.62
CA ARG A 169 -2.64 26.12 -20.19
C ARG A 169 -2.88 25.61 -18.76
N LEU A 170 -2.37 24.43 -18.44
CA LEU A 170 -2.48 23.84 -17.11
C LEU A 170 -1.74 24.68 -16.06
N GLU A 171 -0.51 25.11 -16.37
CA GLU A 171 0.28 26.00 -15.51
C GLU A 171 -0.44 27.33 -15.26
N ALA A 172 -1.07 27.91 -16.29
CA ALA A 172 -1.86 29.12 -16.16
C ALA A 172 -3.10 28.92 -15.26
N GLN A 173 -3.82 27.80 -15.43
CA GLN A 173 -4.96 27.44 -14.58
C GLN A 173 -4.54 27.21 -13.12
N THR A 174 -3.43 26.52 -12.89
CA THR A 174 -2.91 26.29 -11.52
C THR A 174 -2.57 27.62 -10.84
N ARG A 175 -1.92 28.55 -11.56
CA ARG A 175 -1.61 29.89 -11.01
C ARG A 175 -2.85 30.72 -10.71
N LEU A 176 -3.91 30.56 -11.51
CA LEU A 176 -5.20 31.23 -11.22
C LEU A 176 -5.82 30.69 -9.95
N LEU A 177 -5.89 29.36 -9.81
CA LEU A 177 -6.41 28.72 -8.59
C LEU A 177 -5.59 29.07 -7.34
N GLU A 178 -4.28 29.13 -7.46
CA GLU A 178 -3.39 29.54 -6.36
C GLU A 178 -3.67 31.00 -5.93
N ARG A 179 -3.96 31.91 -6.88
CA ARG A 179 -4.34 33.28 -6.59
C ARG A 179 -5.73 33.35 -5.94
N GLU A 180 -6.70 32.64 -6.47
CA GLU A 180 -8.06 32.60 -5.89
C GLU A 180 -8.01 32.09 -4.44
N LEU A 181 -7.26 31.02 -4.17
CA LEU A 181 -7.05 30.49 -2.82
C LEU A 181 -6.31 31.48 -1.89
N ALA A 182 -5.36 32.25 -2.42
CA ALA A 182 -4.67 33.27 -1.66
C ALA A 182 -5.60 34.45 -1.33
N ASP A 183 -6.44 34.87 -2.28
CA ASP A 183 -7.42 35.94 -2.09
C ASP A 183 -8.52 35.50 -1.11
N GLU A 184 -8.99 34.26 -1.16
CA GLU A 184 -9.95 33.73 -0.18
C GLU A 184 -9.35 33.68 1.25
N ARG A 185 -8.10 33.31 1.40
CA ARG A 185 -7.41 33.36 2.70
C ARG A 185 -7.30 34.78 3.24
N LEU A 186 -6.99 35.77 2.39
CA LEU A 186 -6.93 37.17 2.77
C LEU A 186 -8.29 37.69 3.19
N THR A 187 -9.40 37.27 2.54
CA THR A 187 -10.77 37.68 2.92
C THR A 187 -11.19 37.05 4.24
N ILE A 188 -10.76 35.85 4.58
CA ILE A 188 -11.04 35.21 5.88
C ILE A 188 -10.28 35.90 7.01
N ASP A 189 -9.01 36.28 6.78
CA ASP A 189 -8.20 36.98 7.80
C ASP A 189 -8.65 38.44 8.05
N TYR A 190 -9.37 39.06 7.11
CA TYR A 190 -9.92 40.42 7.25
C TYR A 190 -11.38 40.45 7.66
N ALA A 191 -12.05 39.33 7.90
CA ALA A 191 -13.37 39.32 8.49
C ALA A 191 -13.28 39.93 9.90
N PRO A 192 -13.89 41.11 10.20
CA PRO A 192 -13.82 41.72 11.52
C PRO A 192 -14.42 40.73 12.52
N GLN A 193 -13.61 40.28 13.48
CA GLN A 193 -14.15 39.60 14.64
C GLN A 193 -15.18 40.53 15.27
N ASN A 194 -16.45 40.23 15.06
CA ASN A 194 -17.52 40.87 15.80
C ASN A 194 -17.22 40.61 17.28
N GLN A 195 -16.71 41.62 17.94
CA GLN A 195 -16.66 41.64 19.39
C GLN A 195 -18.12 41.53 19.81
N GLU A 196 -18.54 40.37 20.27
CA GLU A 196 -19.74 40.22 21.06
C GLU A 196 -19.54 41.11 22.28
N GLU A 197 -20.22 42.29 22.28
CA GLU A 197 -20.40 43.13 23.46
C GLU A 197 -21.06 42.25 24.52
N LEU A 198 -20.28 41.88 25.54
CA LEU A 198 -20.80 41.24 26.76
C LEU A 198 -21.88 42.18 27.32
N PRO A 199 -23.08 41.67 27.61
CA PRO A 199 -24.12 42.48 28.22
C PRO A 199 -23.66 42.95 29.61
N ASP A 200 -23.81 44.28 29.85
CA ASP A 200 -23.54 44.95 31.12
C ASP A 200 -24.24 44.19 32.27
N GLU A 201 -23.48 43.71 33.24
CA GLU A 201 -24.01 43.20 34.51
C GLU A 201 -24.74 44.31 35.25
N PRO A 202 -25.98 44.11 35.73
CA PRO A 202 -26.70 45.11 36.51
C PRO A 202 -26.01 45.30 37.89
N ARG A 203 -25.54 46.52 38.13
CA ARG A 203 -25.04 46.95 39.47
C ARG A 203 -26.11 46.75 40.53
N ALA A 204 -25.79 45.98 41.54
CA ALA A 204 -26.60 45.83 42.77
C ALA A 204 -26.73 47.18 43.50
N PRO A 205 -27.91 47.54 44.02
CA PRO A 205 -28.08 48.75 44.78
C PRO A 205 -27.39 48.66 46.15
N ALA A 206 -26.62 49.68 46.51
CA ALA A 206 -26.05 49.87 47.83
C ALA A 206 -27.17 50.10 48.86
N GLY A 207 -27.22 49.27 49.87
CA GLY A 207 -27.95 49.45 51.10
C GLY A 207 -27.00 49.37 52.31
#